data_2feba18d0fcf7883149474e6520a6f68
#
_entry.id   2feba18d0fcf7883149474e6520a6f68
#
_cell.length_a   1.000
_cell.length_b   1.000
_cell.length_c   1.000
_cell.angle_alpha   90.00
_cell.angle_beta   90.00
_cell.angle_gamma   90.00
#
_symmetry.space_group_name_H-M   'P 1'
#
loop_
_entity.id
_entity.type
_entity.pdbx_description
1 polymer ?
#
loop_
_entity_poly.entity_id
_entity_poly.type
_entity_poly.pdbx_seq_one_letter_code
_entity_poly.pdbx_strand_id
1 'polypeptide(L)'
;MRRWHSLLEIIQFPLKMLFVAIILTGLGTLITNQSLSVFWSVNDRNILLLADLFKRTGSFIIVNFPFFVMIKFLATKSNSSVPIMIGITGYVLVLVITMLFQPAGLPTSASSAILGLSYFSSLFDRTRYPLQTGFFACAAVVLASRIAYSRSRTKSIYGFFSFVDRDTWGLILTLILCTITGFALVWLWPIVLNLLNTIFEFIATDITNPMN
;
A
#
# COMPACT_ATOMS: atom_id res chain seq x y z
N MET A 1 -7.34 -26.61 -10.70
CA MET A 1 -5.97 -26.66 -10.16
C MET A 1 -5.00 -25.61 -10.72
N ARG A 2 -4.93 -25.35 -12.02
CA ARG A 2 -4.02 -24.33 -12.64
C ARG A 2 -4.12 -22.90 -12.07
N ARG A 3 -5.30 -22.44 -11.63
CA ARG A 3 -5.48 -21.06 -11.09
C ARG A 3 -4.84 -20.88 -9.70
N TRP A 4 -4.87 -21.89 -8.86
CA TRP A 4 -4.27 -21.85 -7.51
C TRP A 4 -2.75 -21.82 -7.57
N HIS A 5 -2.11 -22.58 -8.48
CA HIS A 5 -0.67 -22.55 -8.66
C HIS A 5 -0.19 -21.15 -9.09
N SER A 6 -0.92 -20.47 -9.99
CA SER A 6 -0.54 -19.12 -10.42
C SER A 6 -0.70 -18.06 -9.33
N LEU A 7 -1.64 -18.20 -8.39
CA LEU A 7 -1.77 -17.31 -7.24
C LEU A 7 -0.66 -17.53 -6.21
N LEU A 8 -0.31 -18.78 -5.96
CA LEU A 8 0.81 -19.13 -5.07
C LEU A 8 2.14 -18.58 -5.60
N GLU A 9 2.39 -18.68 -6.90
CA GLU A 9 3.57 -18.11 -7.55
C GLU A 9 3.67 -16.59 -7.40
N ILE A 10 2.52 -15.90 -7.48
CA ILE A 10 2.46 -14.43 -7.32
C ILE A 10 2.81 -14.02 -5.89
N ILE A 11 2.32 -14.74 -4.89
CA ILE A 11 2.48 -14.39 -3.47
C ILE A 11 3.82 -14.88 -2.92
N GLN A 12 4.40 -15.93 -3.48
CA GLN A 12 5.60 -16.57 -2.95
C GLN A 12 6.80 -15.63 -2.81
N PHE A 13 7.07 -14.79 -3.82
CA PHE A 13 8.20 -13.87 -3.77
C PHE A 13 7.97 -12.70 -2.79
N PRO A 14 6.82 -11.98 -2.82
CA PRO A 14 6.51 -10.99 -1.79
C PRO A 14 6.53 -11.55 -0.36
N LEU A 15 6.07 -12.79 -0.16
CA LEU A 15 6.11 -13.42 1.16
C LEU A 15 7.54 -13.66 1.65
N LYS A 16 8.47 -14.04 0.76
CA LYS A 16 9.90 -14.14 1.10
C LYS A 16 10.48 -12.76 1.47
N MET A 17 10.10 -11.70 0.75
CA MET A 17 10.49 -10.33 1.10
C MET A 17 9.96 -9.92 2.48
N LEU A 18 8.71 -10.25 2.79
CA LEU A 18 8.10 -9.99 4.09
C LEU A 18 8.85 -10.72 5.22
N PHE A 19 9.23 -11.98 5.00
CA PHE A 19 10.02 -12.75 5.97
C PHE A 19 11.38 -12.09 6.25
N VAL A 20 12.10 -11.68 5.21
CA VAL A 20 13.37 -10.94 5.35
C VAL A 20 13.14 -9.61 6.09
N ALA A 21 12.07 -8.90 5.78
CA ALA A 21 11.74 -7.63 6.43
C ALA A 21 11.45 -7.79 7.93
N ILE A 22 10.76 -8.87 8.32
CA ILE A 22 10.52 -9.19 9.73
C ILE A 22 11.84 -9.47 10.47
N ILE A 23 12.74 -10.24 9.85
CA ILE A 23 14.08 -10.50 10.43
C ILE A 23 14.86 -9.20 10.60
N LEU A 24 14.90 -8.34 9.56
CA LEU A 24 15.60 -7.06 9.63
C LEU A 24 15.04 -6.16 10.74
N THR A 25 13.71 -6.03 10.79
CA THR A 25 13.05 -5.23 11.84
C THR A 25 13.32 -5.82 13.22
N GLY A 26 13.25 -7.15 13.35
CA GLY A 26 13.55 -7.84 14.60
C GLY A 26 14.98 -7.62 15.09
N LEU A 27 15.96 -7.80 14.21
CA LEU A 27 17.37 -7.55 14.53
C LEU A 27 17.63 -6.09 14.93
N GLY A 28 17.08 -5.14 14.15
CA GLY A 28 17.19 -3.72 14.47
C GLY A 28 16.55 -3.37 15.80
N THR A 29 15.38 -3.92 16.12
CA THR A 29 14.70 -3.67 17.40
C THR A 29 15.44 -4.34 18.58
N LEU A 30 15.99 -5.53 18.42
CA LEU A 30 16.77 -6.21 19.45
C LEU A 30 18.00 -5.40 19.86
N ILE A 31 18.74 -4.87 18.89
CA ILE A 31 19.95 -4.07 19.14
C ILE A 31 19.61 -2.75 19.83
N THR A 32 18.47 -2.12 19.47
CA THR A 32 18.06 -0.81 20.01
C THR A 32 17.20 -0.91 21.28
N ASN A 33 16.87 -2.12 21.74
CA ASN A 33 15.98 -2.30 22.88
C ASN A 33 16.71 -2.04 24.21
N GLN A 34 16.28 -0.98 24.91
CA GLN A 34 16.84 -0.60 26.21
C GLN A 34 16.69 -1.67 27.29
N SER A 35 15.65 -2.53 27.22
CA SER A 35 15.45 -3.62 28.18
C SER A 35 16.51 -4.71 28.06
N LEU A 36 17.15 -4.84 26.91
CA LEU A 36 18.26 -5.79 26.69
C LEU A 36 19.65 -5.19 26.94
N SER A 37 19.73 -3.89 27.21
CA SER A 37 20.97 -3.20 27.53
C SER A 37 21.64 -3.74 28.79
N VAL A 38 20.93 -4.46 29.65
CA VAL A 38 21.46 -5.20 30.79
C VAL A 38 22.38 -6.34 30.36
N PHE A 39 22.11 -6.95 29.21
CA PHE A 39 22.88 -8.10 28.67
C PHE A 39 24.01 -7.66 27.73
N TRP A 40 23.80 -6.58 27.01
CA TRP A 40 24.78 -5.96 26.12
C TRP A 40 24.58 -4.45 26.02
N SER A 41 25.61 -3.71 26.43
CA SER A 41 25.64 -2.26 26.22
C SER A 41 26.28 -1.95 24.86
N VAL A 42 25.45 -1.77 23.82
CA VAL A 42 25.94 -1.30 22.53
C VAL A 42 26.00 0.23 22.55
N ASN A 43 27.20 0.78 22.83
CA ASN A 43 27.44 2.23 22.82
C ASN A 43 28.08 2.71 21.50
N ASP A 44 28.40 1.81 20.59
CA ASP A 44 28.99 2.17 19.31
C ASP A 44 27.93 2.82 18.41
N ARG A 45 28.17 4.07 18.03
CA ARG A 45 27.32 4.87 17.17
C ARG A 45 27.06 4.18 15.82
N ASN A 46 28.06 3.50 15.27
CA ASN A 46 27.93 2.84 13.96
C ASN A 46 27.00 1.61 14.04
N ILE A 47 27.05 0.87 15.15
CA ILE A 47 26.17 -0.27 15.39
C ILE A 47 24.72 0.19 15.57
N LEU A 48 24.50 1.29 16.30
CA LEU A 48 23.18 1.88 16.48
C LEU A 48 22.60 2.40 15.16
N LEU A 49 23.42 3.05 14.33
CA LEU A 49 22.98 3.48 12.98
C LEU A 49 22.65 2.30 12.08
N LEU A 50 23.41 1.22 12.13
CA LEU A 50 23.12 -0.01 11.37
C LEU A 50 21.82 -0.66 11.85
N ALA A 51 21.59 -0.70 13.15
CA ALA A 51 20.36 -1.20 13.74
C ALA A 51 19.13 -0.36 13.32
N ASP A 52 19.24 0.96 13.32
CA ASP A 52 18.19 1.87 12.85
C ASP A 52 17.94 1.69 11.34
N LEU A 53 18.99 1.51 10.54
CA LEU A 53 18.86 1.18 9.12
C LEU A 53 18.06 -0.12 8.90
N PHE A 54 18.39 -1.19 9.63
CA PHE A 54 17.66 -2.46 9.52
C PHE A 54 16.20 -2.31 9.93
N LYS A 55 15.93 -1.64 11.05
CA LYS A 55 14.58 -1.38 11.53
C LYS A 55 13.76 -0.58 10.51
N ARG A 56 14.31 0.50 9.98
CA ARG A 56 13.60 1.35 8.98
C ARG A 56 13.37 0.62 7.67
N THR A 57 14.39 -0.10 7.18
CA THR A 57 14.27 -0.87 5.92
C THR A 57 13.22 -1.97 6.05
N GLY A 58 13.26 -2.74 7.15
CA GLY A 58 12.28 -3.78 7.40
C GLY A 58 10.86 -3.21 7.56
N SER A 59 10.68 -2.15 8.36
CA SER A 59 9.40 -1.47 8.51
C SER A 59 8.86 -0.93 7.17
N PHE A 60 9.72 -0.36 6.33
CA PHE A 60 9.33 0.13 5.00
C PHE A 60 8.76 -1.00 4.14
N ILE A 61 9.41 -2.16 4.11
CA ILE A 61 8.93 -3.31 3.35
C ILE A 61 7.59 -3.82 3.90
N ILE A 62 7.44 -3.91 5.23
CA ILE A 62 6.22 -4.37 5.89
C ILE A 62 5.05 -3.45 5.56
N VAL A 63 5.21 -2.15 5.73
CA VAL A 63 4.16 -1.15 5.46
C VAL A 63 3.76 -1.16 3.98
N ASN A 64 4.72 -1.33 3.09
CA ASN A 64 4.48 -1.32 1.64
C ASN A 64 4.28 -2.72 1.04
N PHE A 65 4.07 -3.74 1.86
CA PHE A 65 3.89 -5.12 1.40
C PHE A 65 2.77 -5.27 0.34
N PRO A 66 1.57 -4.67 0.48
CA PRO A 66 0.53 -4.73 -0.53
C PRO A 66 0.96 -4.19 -1.89
N PHE A 67 1.78 -3.15 -1.91
CA PHE A 67 2.35 -2.56 -3.13
C PHE A 67 3.28 -3.56 -3.87
N PHE A 68 4.14 -4.27 -3.15
CA PHE A 68 5.00 -5.29 -3.78
C PHE A 68 4.18 -6.46 -4.34
N VAL A 69 3.12 -6.88 -3.65
CA VAL A 69 2.18 -7.89 -4.17
C VAL A 69 1.51 -7.41 -5.45
N MET A 70 1.07 -6.15 -5.48
CA MET A 70 0.47 -5.52 -6.66
C MET A 70 1.42 -5.53 -7.85
N ILE A 71 2.68 -5.11 -7.67
CA ILE A 71 3.70 -5.11 -8.73
C ILE A 71 3.90 -6.52 -9.26
N LYS A 72 4.08 -7.51 -8.37
CA LYS A 72 4.27 -8.90 -8.78
C LYS A 72 3.07 -9.45 -9.55
N PHE A 73 1.86 -9.10 -9.12
CA PHE A 73 0.63 -9.49 -9.80
C PHE A 73 0.57 -8.91 -11.23
N LEU A 74 0.85 -7.62 -11.40
CA LEU A 74 0.88 -6.96 -12.72
C LEU A 74 1.98 -7.55 -13.60
N ALA A 75 3.16 -7.81 -13.06
CA ALA A 75 4.29 -8.41 -13.77
C ALA A 75 3.98 -9.83 -14.28
N THR A 76 3.32 -10.65 -13.47
CA THR A 76 3.00 -12.04 -13.83
C THR A 76 1.90 -12.13 -14.91
N LYS A 77 1.02 -11.15 -14.96
CA LYS A 77 -0.13 -11.14 -15.89
C LYS A 77 0.14 -10.39 -17.19
N SER A 78 1.30 -9.78 -17.34
CA SER A 78 1.67 -8.98 -18.51
C SER A 78 2.97 -9.45 -19.12
N ASN A 79 3.00 -9.53 -20.44
CA ASN A 79 4.23 -9.79 -21.20
C ASN A 79 5.01 -8.49 -21.50
N SER A 80 4.57 -7.34 -21.02
CA SER A 80 5.24 -6.05 -21.18
C SER A 80 5.33 -5.30 -19.86
N SER A 81 6.30 -4.38 -19.75
CA SER A 81 6.48 -3.52 -18.58
C SER A 81 5.42 -2.39 -18.46
N VAL A 82 4.74 -2.08 -19.55
CA VAL A 82 3.79 -0.97 -19.63
C VAL A 82 2.68 -1.05 -18.58
N PRO A 83 1.94 -2.17 -18.41
CA PRO A 83 0.91 -2.27 -17.37
C PRO A 83 1.44 -2.14 -15.94
N ILE A 84 2.70 -2.49 -15.71
CA ILE A 84 3.33 -2.32 -14.39
C ILE A 84 3.51 -0.84 -14.10
N MET A 85 4.09 -0.10 -15.05
CA MET A 85 4.30 1.35 -14.92
C MET A 85 2.97 2.10 -14.76
N ILE A 86 1.98 1.74 -15.57
CA ILE A 86 0.62 2.29 -15.49
C ILE A 86 0.00 2.02 -14.10
N GLY A 87 0.16 0.81 -13.57
CA GLY A 87 -0.35 0.43 -12.25
C GLY A 87 0.35 1.18 -11.12
N ILE A 88 1.68 1.34 -11.18
CA ILE A 88 2.45 2.12 -10.20
C ILE A 88 1.98 3.58 -10.19
N THR A 89 1.87 4.21 -11.37
CA THR A 89 1.41 5.59 -11.50
C THR A 89 -0.01 5.77 -10.97
N GLY A 90 -0.92 4.83 -11.29
CA GLY A 90 -2.28 4.83 -10.76
C GLY A 90 -2.33 4.69 -9.24
N TYR A 91 -1.48 3.83 -8.65
CA TYR A 91 -1.40 3.66 -7.21
C TYR A 91 -0.90 4.92 -6.49
N VAL A 92 0.16 5.55 -7.01
CA VAL A 92 0.67 6.81 -6.47
C VAL A 92 -0.41 7.88 -6.51
N LEU A 93 -1.18 7.98 -7.59
CA LEU A 93 -2.30 8.93 -7.70
C LEU A 93 -3.37 8.66 -6.63
N VAL A 94 -3.76 7.41 -6.40
CA VAL A 94 -4.71 7.04 -5.33
C VAL A 94 -4.18 7.45 -3.97
N LEU A 95 -2.89 7.21 -3.67
CA LEU A 95 -2.28 7.62 -2.42
C LEU A 95 -2.31 9.15 -2.24
N VAL A 96 -1.99 9.91 -3.28
CA VAL A 96 -2.02 11.37 -3.26
C VAL A 96 -3.44 11.88 -3.00
N ILE A 97 -4.45 11.32 -3.67
CA ILE A 97 -5.85 11.71 -3.47
C ILE A 97 -6.29 11.41 -2.03
N THR A 98 -6.01 10.21 -1.53
CA THR A 98 -6.36 9.84 -0.14
C THR A 98 -5.62 10.67 0.90
N MET A 99 -4.43 11.18 0.60
CA MET A 99 -3.67 12.07 1.46
C MET A 99 -4.27 13.50 1.48
N LEU A 100 -4.60 14.04 0.30
CA LEU A 100 -5.10 15.42 0.17
C LEU A 100 -6.54 15.58 0.66
N PHE A 101 -7.41 14.63 0.34
CA PHE A 101 -8.85 14.69 0.61
C PHE A 101 -9.26 13.87 1.84
N GLN A 102 -8.33 13.54 2.72
CA GLN A 102 -8.61 12.81 3.95
C GLN A 102 -9.71 13.49 4.80
N PRO A 103 -10.76 12.77 5.23
CA PRO A 103 -11.81 13.32 6.09
C PRO A 103 -11.25 13.81 7.43
N ALA A 104 -11.88 14.86 7.97
CA ALA A 104 -11.56 15.32 9.32
C ALA A 104 -12.05 14.27 10.37
N GLY A 105 -11.29 14.11 11.45
CA GLY A 105 -11.69 13.25 12.57
C GLY A 105 -11.28 11.78 12.46
N LEU A 106 -10.55 11.38 11.41
CA LEU A 106 -9.99 10.03 11.38
C LEU A 106 -8.87 9.88 12.43
N PRO A 107 -8.77 8.71 13.09
CA PRO A 107 -7.70 8.42 14.03
C PRO A 107 -6.34 8.44 13.31
N THR A 108 -5.28 8.84 14.01
CA THR A 108 -3.91 8.89 13.44
C THR A 108 -3.40 7.54 12.95
N SER A 109 -3.91 6.44 13.52
CA SER A 109 -3.63 5.07 13.09
C SER A 109 -4.23 4.71 11.72
N ALA A 110 -5.19 5.49 11.22
CA ALA A 110 -5.81 5.25 9.90
C ALA A 110 -4.94 5.72 8.72
N SER A 111 -3.84 6.41 8.97
CA SER A 111 -2.93 6.93 7.96
C SER A 111 -1.48 6.58 8.29
N SER A 112 -0.65 6.35 7.27
CA SER A 112 0.77 6.03 7.42
C SER A 112 1.58 6.54 6.24
N ALA A 113 2.89 6.68 6.42
CA ALA A 113 3.83 7.11 5.39
C ALA A 113 4.07 6.00 4.34
N ILE A 114 3.01 5.63 3.59
CA ILE A 114 3.09 4.66 2.50
C ILE A 114 3.99 5.22 1.40
N LEU A 115 4.97 4.45 0.93
CA LEU A 115 6.03 4.88 -0.01
C LEU A 115 6.80 6.13 0.44
N GLY A 116 6.76 6.46 1.73
CA GLY A 116 7.38 7.67 2.27
C GLY A 116 6.63 8.97 1.94
N LEU A 117 5.41 8.87 1.39
CA LEU A 117 4.62 10.04 1.04
C LEU A 117 4.09 10.74 2.29
N SER A 118 4.31 12.05 2.35
CA SER A 118 3.77 12.93 3.37
C SER A 118 3.57 14.32 2.77
N TYR A 119 2.59 15.04 3.25
CA TYR A 119 2.31 16.41 2.82
C TYR A 119 2.05 17.30 4.03
N PHE A 120 2.84 18.37 4.17
CA PHE A 120 2.58 19.38 5.18
C PHE A 120 1.51 20.35 4.65
N SER A 121 0.37 20.39 5.33
CA SER A 121 -0.73 21.28 4.96
C SER A 121 -0.67 22.54 5.81
N SER A 122 -0.31 23.67 5.20
CA SER A 122 -0.34 24.98 5.86
C SER A 122 -1.74 25.42 6.29
N LEU A 123 -2.79 24.89 5.63
CA LEU A 123 -4.18 25.20 5.98
C LEU A 123 -4.62 24.58 7.32
N PHE A 124 -4.00 23.46 7.72
CA PHE A 124 -4.36 22.71 8.92
C PHE A 124 -3.20 22.62 9.91
N ASP A 125 -2.07 23.23 9.60
CA ASP A 125 -0.82 23.21 10.40
C ASP A 125 -0.44 21.79 10.86
N ARG A 126 -0.59 20.81 9.96
CA ARG A 126 -0.28 19.41 10.24
C ARG A 126 0.23 18.66 9.03
N THR A 127 1.08 17.66 9.27
CA THR A 127 1.48 16.70 8.25
C THR A 127 0.38 15.68 8.01
N ARG A 128 0.02 15.48 6.75
CA ARG A 128 -0.94 14.47 6.28
C ARG A 128 -0.20 13.30 5.66
N TYR A 129 -0.74 12.12 5.87
CA TYR A 129 -0.26 10.87 5.31
C TYR A 129 -1.38 10.19 4.50
N PRO A 130 -1.06 9.35 3.49
CA PRO A 130 -2.06 8.57 2.79
C PRO A 130 -2.88 7.67 3.73
N LEU A 131 -4.13 7.41 3.39
CA LEU A 131 -4.97 6.45 4.12
C LEU A 131 -4.39 5.04 4.02
N GLN A 132 -4.36 4.33 5.14
CA GLN A 132 -3.87 2.96 5.22
C GLN A 132 -4.93 1.96 4.73
N THR A 133 -5.19 1.99 3.43
CA THR A 133 -6.18 1.13 2.78
C THR A 133 -5.64 -0.24 2.40
N GLY A 134 -4.31 -0.45 2.51
CA GLY A 134 -3.64 -1.73 2.33
C GLY A 134 -3.95 -2.38 0.98
N PHE A 135 -4.41 -3.64 1.04
CA PHE A 135 -4.72 -4.43 -0.16
C PHE A 135 -5.92 -3.92 -0.96
N PHE A 136 -6.85 -3.18 -0.35
CA PHE A 136 -8.03 -2.66 -1.05
C PHE A 136 -7.64 -1.66 -2.14
N ALA A 137 -6.78 -0.69 -1.83
CA ALA A 137 -6.28 0.24 -2.84
C ALA A 137 -5.50 -0.49 -3.95
N CYS A 138 -4.63 -1.42 -3.59
CA CYS A 138 -3.85 -2.19 -4.56
C CYS A 138 -4.76 -3.02 -5.48
N ALA A 139 -5.77 -3.71 -4.95
CA ALA A 139 -6.73 -4.48 -5.74
C ALA A 139 -7.54 -3.58 -6.68
N ALA A 140 -8.01 -2.45 -6.20
CA ALA A 140 -8.76 -1.49 -6.99
C ALA A 140 -7.92 -0.90 -8.14
N VAL A 141 -6.65 -0.55 -7.89
CA VAL A 141 -5.71 -0.08 -8.91
C VAL A 141 -5.41 -1.17 -9.94
N VAL A 142 -5.22 -2.43 -9.52
CA VAL A 142 -5.04 -3.56 -10.43
C VAL A 142 -6.26 -3.73 -11.35
N LEU A 143 -7.47 -3.64 -10.80
CA LEU A 143 -8.70 -3.73 -11.60
C LEU A 143 -8.81 -2.55 -12.56
N ALA A 144 -8.60 -1.32 -12.10
CA ALA A 144 -8.63 -0.11 -12.91
C ALA A 144 -7.63 -0.18 -14.07
N SER A 145 -6.36 -0.53 -13.79
CA SER A 145 -5.31 -0.62 -14.81
C SER A 145 -5.60 -1.73 -15.82
N ARG A 146 -6.13 -2.87 -15.40
CA ARG A 146 -6.51 -3.96 -16.30
C ARG A 146 -7.67 -3.58 -17.22
N ILE A 147 -8.72 -2.95 -16.68
CA ILE A 147 -9.86 -2.48 -17.46
C ILE A 147 -9.40 -1.44 -18.47
N ALA A 148 -8.62 -0.45 -18.03
CA ALA A 148 -8.11 0.60 -18.90
C ALA A 148 -7.23 0.04 -20.02
N TYR A 149 -6.26 -0.81 -19.68
CA TYR A 149 -5.33 -1.39 -20.64
C TYR A 149 -6.04 -2.32 -21.63
N SER A 150 -6.99 -3.14 -21.19
CA SER A 150 -7.78 -3.97 -22.10
C SER A 150 -8.62 -3.13 -23.06
N ARG A 151 -9.21 -2.05 -22.58
CA ARG A 151 -10.02 -1.15 -23.43
C ARG A 151 -9.18 -0.33 -24.40
N SER A 152 -7.98 0.08 -24.02
CA SER A 152 -7.07 0.80 -24.93
C SER A 152 -6.62 -0.07 -26.11
N ARG A 153 -6.53 -1.39 -25.92
CA ARG A 153 -6.15 -2.32 -26.99
C ARG A 153 -7.27 -2.69 -27.96
N THR A 154 -8.51 -2.70 -27.48
CA THR A 154 -9.67 -3.16 -28.28
C THR A 154 -10.31 -2.06 -29.11
N LYS A 155 -10.12 -0.79 -28.75
CA LYS A 155 -10.70 0.34 -29.48
C LYS A 155 -9.64 1.06 -30.30
N SER A 156 -9.86 1.22 -31.60
CA SER A 156 -9.12 2.17 -32.42
C SER A 156 -9.51 3.58 -32.00
N ILE A 157 -8.50 4.42 -31.74
CA ILE A 157 -8.70 5.81 -31.37
C ILE A 157 -8.87 6.59 -32.66
N TYR A 158 -10.10 7.02 -32.93
CA TYR A 158 -10.44 7.85 -34.10
C TYR A 158 -10.62 9.30 -33.66
N GLY A 159 -10.33 10.24 -34.58
CA GLY A 159 -10.58 11.66 -34.37
C GLY A 159 -9.41 12.42 -33.73
N PHE A 160 -9.73 13.44 -32.94
CA PHE A 160 -8.77 14.39 -32.38
C PHE A 160 -7.62 13.75 -31.57
N PHE A 161 -7.85 12.58 -31.00
CA PHE A 161 -6.87 11.84 -30.18
C PHE A 161 -6.09 10.77 -30.96
N SER A 162 -6.17 10.72 -32.29
CA SER A 162 -5.48 9.73 -33.11
C SER A 162 -3.94 9.77 -33.03
N PHE A 163 -3.37 10.92 -32.55
CA PHE A 163 -1.96 11.09 -32.30
C PHE A 163 -1.47 10.48 -30.98
N VAL A 164 -2.40 10.07 -30.09
CA VAL A 164 -2.05 9.48 -28.80
C VAL A 164 -1.82 7.98 -29.01
N ASP A 165 -0.64 7.51 -28.63
CA ASP A 165 -0.32 6.09 -28.65
C ASP A 165 -1.22 5.28 -27.71
N ARG A 166 -1.46 3.99 -28.05
CA ARG A 166 -2.34 3.09 -27.29
C ARG A 166 -1.95 2.94 -25.83
N ASP A 167 -0.64 2.93 -25.56
CA ASP A 167 -0.12 2.78 -24.20
C ASP A 167 -0.38 4.07 -23.38
N THR A 168 -0.19 5.23 -23.99
CA THR A 168 -0.51 6.54 -23.40
C THR A 168 -2.01 6.66 -23.14
N TRP A 169 -2.86 6.17 -24.05
CA TRP A 169 -4.31 6.14 -23.83
C TRP A 169 -4.70 5.22 -22.66
N GLY A 170 -4.06 4.06 -22.55
CA GLY A 170 -4.19 3.16 -21.41
C GLY A 170 -3.82 3.83 -20.09
N LEU A 171 -2.75 4.64 -20.08
CA LEU A 171 -2.34 5.43 -18.93
C LEU A 171 -3.40 6.47 -18.54
N ILE A 172 -3.88 7.28 -19.50
CA ILE A 172 -4.92 8.31 -19.27
C ILE A 172 -6.18 7.67 -18.68
N LEU A 173 -6.68 6.59 -19.28
CA LEU A 173 -7.83 5.86 -18.77
C LEU A 173 -7.61 5.32 -17.34
N THR A 174 -6.42 4.80 -17.06
CA THR A 174 -6.09 4.33 -15.72
C THR A 174 -6.08 5.47 -14.72
N LEU A 175 -5.49 6.62 -15.05
CA LEU A 175 -5.49 7.79 -14.18
C LEU A 175 -6.92 8.26 -13.87
N ILE A 176 -7.80 8.30 -14.86
CA ILE A 176 -9.21 8.67 -14.65
C ILE A 176 -9.90 7.66 -13.70
N LEU A 177 -9.73 6.35 -13.94
CA LEU A 177 -10.33 5.32 -13.09
C LEU A 177 -9.72 5.33 -11.68
N CYS A 178 -8.42 5.53 -11.55
CA CYS A 178 -7.76 5.65 -10.25
C CYS A 178 -8.17 6.91 -9.48
N THR A 179 -8.45 8.01 -10.18
CA THR A 179 -9.02 9.22 -9.55
C THR A 179 -10.38 8.92 -8.94
N ILE A 180 -11.27 8.28 -9.69
CA ILE A 180 -12.59 7.87 -9.19
C ILE A 180 -12.44 6.90 -8.00
N THR A 181 -11.52 5.94 -8.11
CA THR A 181 -11.23 4.99 -7.03
C THR A 181 -10.67 5.67 -5.78
N GLY A 182 -9.78 6.64 -5.95
CA GLY A 182 -9.21 7.42 -4.84
C GLY A 182 -10.29 8.16 -4.05
N PHE A 183 -11.20 8.86 -4.74
CA PHE A 183 -12.34 9.53 -4.10
C PHE A 183 -13.32 8.55 -3.46
N ALA A 184 -13.59 7.42 -4.12
CA ALA A 184 -14.43 6.37 -3.53
C ALA A 184 -13.83 5.82 -2.23
N LEU A 185 -12.51 5.60 -2.19
CA LEU A 185 -11.81 5.15 -0.98
C LEU A 185 -11.86 6.20 0.14
N VAL A 186 -11.69 7.48 -0.17
CA VAL A 186 -11.82 8.57 0.82
C VAL A 186 -13.20 8.54 1.48
N TRP A 187 -14.25 8.27 0.73
CA TRP A 187 -15.63 8.24 1.20
C TRP A 187 -16.00 6.94 1.92
N LEU A 188 -15.58 5.81 1.39
CA LEU A 188 -15.95 4.48 1.91
C LEU A 188 -15.08 4.04 3.09
N TRP A 189 -13.81 4.48 3.14
CA TRP A 189 -12.85 3.99 4.13
C TRP A 189 -13.25 4.28 5.58
N PRO A 190 -13.80 5.46 5.95
CA PRO A 190 -14.29 5.69 7.31
C PRO A 190 -15.40 4.71 7.73
N ILE A 191 -16.26 4.33 6.79
CA ILE A 191 -17.36 3.37 7.04
C ILE A 191 -16.76 1.98 7.31
N VAL A 192 -15.77 1.56 6.50
CA VAL A 192 -15.07 0.28 6.68
C VAL A 192 -14.34 0.25 8.02
N LEU A 193 -13.65 1.34 8.40
CA LEU A 193 -12.96 1.42 9.69
C LEU A 193 -13.93 1.33 10.87
N ASN A 194 -15.04 2.04 10.82
CA ASN A 194 -16.07 1.98 11.88
C ASN A 194 -16.62 0.55 12.02
N LEU A 195 -16.92 -0.10 10.90
CA LEU A 195 -17.41 -1.48 10.90
C LEU A 195 -16.36 -2.45 11.47
N LEU A 196 -15.10 -2.31 11.10
CA LEU A 196 -14.01 -3.12 11.66
C LEU A 196 -13.86 -2.89 13.17
N ASN A 197 -13.87 -1.64 13.62
CA ASN A 197 -13.78 -1.32 15.05
C ASN A 197 -14.92 -1.94 15.83
N THR A 198 -16.15 -1.84 15.33
CA THR A 198 -17.33 -2.47 15.97
C THR A 198 -17.17 -3.98 16.08
N ILE A 199 -16.65 -4.64 15.03
CA ILE A 199 -16.39 -6.09 15.07
C ILE A 199 -15.30 -6.42 16.10
N PHE A 200 -14.22 -5.65 16.15
CA PHE A 200 -13.14 -5.88 17.12
C PHE A 200 -13.61 -5.63 18.56
N GLU A 201 -14.40 -4.60 18.80
CA GLU A 201 -15.02 -4.34 20.11
C GLU A 201 -15.93 -5.48 20.54
N PHE A 202 -16.77 -5.99 19.63
CA PHE A 202 -17.63 -7.15 19.89
C PHE A 202 -16.81 -8.39 20.29
N ILE A 203 -15.76 -8.72 19.53
CA ILE A 203 -14.88 -9.86 19.83
C ILE A 203 -14.15 -9.64 21.17
N ALA A 204 -13.68 -8.42 21.43
CA ALA A 204 -12.95 -8.11 22.67
C ALA A 204 -13.84 -8.23 23.90
N THR A 205 -15.11 -7.80 23.83
CA THR A 205 -16.08 -7.94 24.93
C THR A 205 -16.44 -9.39 25.21
N ASP A 206 -16.56 -10.25 24.19
CA ASP A 206 -16.80 -11.68 24.36
C ASP A 206 -15.62 -12.42 25.01
N ILE A 207 -14.38 -12.02 24.71
CA ILE A 207 -13.18 -12.63 25.29
C ILE A 207 -12.97 -12.19 26.75
N THR A 208 -13.36 -10.96 27.10
CA THR A 208 -13.19 -10.42 28.46
C THR A 208 -14.30 -10.84 29.43
N ASN A 209 -15.45 -11.33 28.95
CA ASN A 209 -16.54 -11.88 29.74
C ASN A 209 -16.85 -13.35 29.37
N PRO A 210 -16.01 -14.32 29.75
CA PRO A 210 -16.26 -15.73 29.45
C PRO A 210 -17.30 -16.41 30.36
N MET A 211 -18.04 -15.65 31.17
CA MET A 211 -19.09 -16.21 32.04
C MET A 211 -20.35 -15.34 31.98
N ASN A 212 -21.22 -15.68 31.05
CA ASN A 212 -22.68 -15.60 31.19
C ASN A 212 -23.30 -16.71 30.37
#